data_f50b921c1c6dd4674a580fd527204a14
#
_entry.id   f50b921c1c6dd4674a580fd527204a14
#
_cell.length_a   1.000
_cell.length_b   1.000
_cell.length_c   1.000
_cell.angle_alpha   90.00
_cell.angle_beta   90.00
_cell.angle_gamma   90.00
#
_symmetry.space_group_name_H-M   'P 1'
#
loop_
_entity.id
_entity.type
_entity.pdbx_description
1 polymer ?
#
loop_
_entity_poly.entity_id
_entity_poly.type
_entity_poly.pdbx_seq_one_letter_code
_entity_poly.pdbx_strand_id
1 'polypeptide(L)'
;MENNTGFRSFIASFAAVKGQRVMLNSSGGVDLATAVNGVTIGVVTQDCASGDSVTVKLLTAPGTFEVTANGAITAGAVCYGGASGKLSPTSVSSNTASFRAIEAATADGDLIEVIPLLPGN
;
A
#
# COMPACT_ATOMS: atom_id res chain seq x y z
N MET A 1 -21.52 5.03 -7.66
CA MET A 1 -21.78 3.67 -7.16
C MET A 1 -20.97 3.40 -5.92
N GLU A 2 -21.59 2.85 -4.91
CA GLU A 2 -20.88 2.49 -3.68
C GLU A 2 -20.15 1.14 -3.83
N ASN A 3 -19.05 1.00 -3.09
CA ASN A 3 -18.33 -0.25 -3.01
C ASN A 3 -18.39 -0.75 -1.56
N ASN A 4 -19.05 -1.87 -1.34
CA ASN A 4 -19.28 -2.42 0.00
C ASN A 4 -18.35 -3.58 0.35
N THR A 5 -17.46 -3.99 -0.56
CA THR A 5 -16.56 -5.12 -0.33
C THR A 5 -15.16 -4.67 0.07
N GLY A 6 -14.80 -3.43 -0.22
CA GLY A 6 -13.45 -2.95 -0.01
C GLY A 6 -12.47 -3.30 -1.11
N PHE A 7 -12.91 -3.96 -2.16
CA PHE A 7 -12.08 -4.29 -3.32
C PHE A 7 -12.64 -3.58 -4.54
N ARG A 8 -11.74 -3.02 -5.34
CA ARG A 8 -12.16 -2.35 -6.57
C ARG A 8 -11.07 -2.46 -7.62
N SER A 9 -11.47 -2.58 -8.89
CA SER A 9 -10.54 -2.59 -10.02
C SER A 9 -10.29 -1.18 -10.52
N PHE A 10 -9.03 -0.91 -10.84
CA PHE A 10 -8.58 0.36 -11.40
C PHE A 10 -7.63 0.08 -12.55
N ILE A 11 -7.49 1.04 -13.45
CA ILE A 11 -6.42 0.98 -14.46
C ILE A 11 -5.14 1.44 -13.80
N ALA A 12 -4.10 0.63 -13.87
CA ALA A 12 -2.79 0.96 -13.30
C ALA A 12 -1.95 1.72 -14.33
N SER A 13 -1.33 2.81 -13.90
CA SER A 13 -0.44 3.60 -14.76
C SER A 13 0.98 3.02 -14.81
N PHE A 14 1.21 1.90 -14.15
CA PHE A 14 2.52 1.30 -13.99
C PHE A 14 2.39 -0.22 -13.97
N ALA A 15 3.51 -0.92 -14.16
CA ALA A 15 3.52 -2.38 -13.99
C ALA A 15 3.42 -2.71 -12.51
N ALA A 16 2.24 -3.16 -12.08
CA ALA A 16 1.95 -3.39 -10.67
C ALA A 16 2.42 -4.76 -10.23
N VAL A 17 2.89 -4.83 -8.99
CA VAL A 17 3.29 -6.08 -8.34
C VAL A 17 2.51 -6.19 -7.04
N LYS A 18 2.01 -7.38 -6.74
CA LYS A 18 1.28 -7.64 -5.50
C LYS A 18 2.01 -7.07 -4.29
N GLY A 19 1.28 -6.39 -3.44
CA GLY A 19 1.81 -5.83 -2.21
C GLY A 19 2.27 -4.39 -2.31
N GLN A 20 2.15 -3.74 -3.47
CA GLN A 20 2.50 -2.33 -3.61
C GLN A 20 1.33 -1.44 -3.21
N ARG A 21 1.64 -0.33 -2.54
CA ARG A 21 0.65 0.69 -2.20
C ARG A 21 0.38 1.56 -3.41
N VAL A 22 -0.86 1.98 -3.58
CA VAL A 22 -1.26 2.82 -4.71
C VAL A 22 -2.02 4.04 -4.23
N MET A 23 -2.05 5.06 -5.07
CA MET A 23 -2.82 6.29 -4.87
C MET A 23 -3.66 6.58 -6.09
N LEU A 24 -4.73 7.35 -5.93
CA LEU A 24 -5.57 7.75 -7.06
C LEU A 24 -4.86 8.77 -7.93
N ASN A 25 -5.07 8.67 -9.23
CA ASN A 25 -4.61 9.69 -10.16
C ASN A 25 -5.79 10.49 -10.73
N SER A 26 -5.49 11.52 -11.51
CA SER A 26 -6.52 12.42 -12.04
C SER A 26 -7.38 11.81 -13.13
N SER A 27 -6.99 10.65 -13.65
CA SER A 27 -7.76 9.94 -14.67
C SER A 27 -8.70 8.89 -14.10
N GLY A 28 -8.78 8.78 -12.77
CA GLY A 28 -9.60 7.77 -12.11
C GLY A 28 -8.95 6.42 -11.97
N GLY A 29 -7.70 6.28 -12.38
CA GLY A 29 -6.91 5.07 -12.18
C GLY A 29 -6.01 5.19 -10.96
N VAL A 30 -4.98 4.35 -10.89
CA VAL A 30 -4.05 4.37 -9.76
C VAL A 30 -2.61 4.52 -10.24
N ASP A 31 -1.84 5.24 -9.44
CA ASP A 31 -0.40 5.38 -9.57
C ASP A 31 0.28 4.68 -8.40
N LEU A 32 1.55 4.33 -8.58
CA LEU A 32 2.37 3.80 -7.51
C LEU A 32 2.54 4.86 -6.43
N ALA A 33 2.23 4.53 -5.18
CA ALA A 33 2.39 5.47 -4.07
C ALA A 33 3.87 5.63 -3.73
N THR A 34 4.31 6.88 -3.64
CA THR A 34 5.70 7.20 -3.29
C THR A 34 5.77 7.72 -1.86
N ALA A 35 6.99 7.81 -1.32
CA ALA A 35 7.19 8.29 0.04
C ALA A 35 6.74 9.75 0.23
N VAL A 36 6.82 10.55 -0.82
CA VAL A 36 6.60 12.00 -0.72
C VAL A 36 5.17 12.40 -1.06
N ASN A 37 4.54 11.71 -2.01
CA ASN A 37 3.26 12.14 -2.58
C ASN A 37 2.12 11.17 -2.30
N GLY A 38 2.31 10.24 -1.39
CA GLY A 38 1.40 9.13 -1.38
C GLY A 38 0.32 9.21 -0.33
N VAL A 39 -0.87 9.67 -0.68
CA VAL A 39 -2.04 9.28 0.08
C VAL A 39 -2.41 7.89 -0.40
N THR A 40 -2.02 6.87 0.36
CA THR A 40 -2.33 5.49 0.02
C THR A 40 -3.84 5.27 0.12
N ILE A 41 -4.44 4.76 -0.94
CA ILE A 41 -5.86 4.36 -0.91
C ILE A 41 -6.04 2.86 -0.75
N GLY A 42 -5.03 2.10 -1.06
CA GLY A 42 -5.11 0.65 -0.99
C GLY A 42 -3.83 -0.02 -1.45
N VAL A 43 -3.92 -1.33 -1.58
CA VAL A 43 -2.78 -2.19 -1.90
C VAL A 43 -3.16 -3.11 -3.06
N VAL A 44 -2.24 -3.27 -4.00
CA VAL A 44 -2.43 -4.15 -5.15
C VAL A 44 -2.46 -5.61 -4.70
N THR A 45 -3.45 -6.36 -5.18
CA THR A 45 -3.64 -7.75 -4.79
C THR A 45 -3.06 -8.74 -5.80
N GLN A 46 -2.63 -8.28 -6.96
CA GLN A 46 -2.11 -9.13 -8.03
C GLN A 46 -1.18 -8.32 -8.93
N ASP A 47 -0.36 -9.02 -9.69
CA ASP A 47 0.49 -8.38 -10.68
C ASP A 47 -0.31 -7.98 -11.91
N CYS A 48 0.07 -6.88 -12.56
CA CYS A 48 -0.48 -6.52 -13.87
C CYS A 48 0.52 -5.68 -14.66
N ALA A 49 0.32 -5.64 -15.97
CA ALA A 49 1.09 -4.77 -16.85
C ALA A 49 0.57 -3.33 -16.77
N SER A 50 1.42 -2.36 -17.09
CA SER A 50 1.02 -0.96 -17.18
C SER A 50 -0.11 -0.81 -18.19
N GLY A 51 -1.15 -0.08 -17.81
CA GLY A 51 -2.33 0.13 -18.63
C GLY A 51 -3.43 -0.91 -18.44
N ASP A 52 -3.15 -1.98 -17.75
CA ASP A 52 -4.14 -3.02 -17.48
C ASP A 52 -4.91 -2.73 -16.20
N SER A 53 -6.04 -3.42 -16.07
CA SER A 53 -6.87 -3.36 -14.86
C SER A 53 -6.25 -4.19 -13.75
N VAL A 54 -6.24 -3.66 -12.54
CA VAL A 54 -5.74 -4.36 -11.37
C VAL A 54 -6.74 -4.23 -10.22
N THR A 55 -6.90 -5.30 -9.44
CA THR A 55 -7.74 -5.26 -8.25
C THR A 55 -6.96 -4.71 -7.08
N VAL A 56 -7.50 -3.67 -6.47
CA VAL A 56 -6.92 -3.00 -5.30
C VAL A 56 -7.78 -3.30 -4.09
N LYS A 57 -7.14 -3.72 -3.01
CA LYS A 57 -7.79 -3.83 -1.70
C LYS A 57 -7.72 -2.47 -1.05
N LEU A 58 -8.86 -1.80 -0.96
CA LEU A 58 -8.96 -0.45 -0.40
C LEU A 58 -8.71 -0.50 1.11
N LEU A 59 -8.21 0.60 1.67
CA LEU A 59 -7.96 0.67 3.12
C LEU A 59 -9.23 0.53 3.96
N THR A 60 -10.39 0.68 3.34
CA THR A 60 -11.68 0.45 4.00
C THR A 60 -12.08 -1.01 4.06
N ALA A 61 -11.35 -1.90 3.39
CA ALA A 61 -11.67 -3.33 3.40
C ALA A 61 -11.41 -3.91 4.79
N PRO A 62 -12.23 -4.88 5.22
CA PRO A 62 -12.00 -5.54 6.49
C PRO A 62 -10.77 -6.44 6.43
N GLY A 63 -10.19 -6.70 7.61
CA GLY A 63 -9.08 -7.63 7.75
C GLY A 63 -7.73 -6.96 7.62
N THR A 64 -6.73 -7.79 7.38
CA THR A 64 -5.33 -7.36 7.29
C THR A 64 -4.91 -7.26 5.83
N PHE A 65 -3.74 -6.65 5.61
CA PHE A 65 -3.19 -6.44 4.28
C PHE A 65 -1.80 -7.07 4.19
N GLU A 66 -1.43 -7.51 3.00
CA GLU A 66 -0.06 -7.89 2.72
C GLU A 66 0.61 -6.79 1.91
N VAL A 67 1.67 -6.20 2.44
CA VAL A 67 2.39 -5.08 1.81
C VAL A 67 3.88 -5.39 1.81
N THR A 68 4.54 -4.97 0.74
CA THR A 68 5.98 -5.19 0.59
C THR A 68 6.77 -4.20 1.43
N ALA A 69 7.74 -4.69 2.18
CA ALA A 69 8.66 -3.86 2.96
C ALA A 69 9.85 -3.42 2.11
N ASN A 70 10.40 -2.24 2.40
CA ASN A 70 11.60 -1.75 1.73
C ASN A 70 12.88 -2.00 2.53
N GLY A 71 12.80 -2.83 3.54
CA GLY A 71 13.91 -3.17 4.42
C GLY A 71 13.42 -3.88 5.66
N ALA A 72 14.28 -4.07 6.63
CA ALA A 72 13.91 -4.73 7.87
C ALA A 72 12.88 -3.90 8.65
N ILE A 73 11.83 -4.56 9.11
CA ILE A 73 10.77 -3.96 9.93
C ILE A 73 10.53 -4.88 11.12
N THR A 74 10.47 -4.31 12.32
CA THR A 74 10.19 -5.07 13.53
C THR A 74 8.69 -5.28 13.67
N ALA A 75 8.26 -6.46 14.08
CA ALA A 75 6.85 -6.72 14.37
C ALA A 75 6.32 -5.71 15.40
N GLY A 76 5.14 -5.18 15.17
CA GLY A 76 4.53 -4.15 15.99
C GLY A 76 4.91 -2.72 15.61
N ALA A 77 5.88 -2.52 14.74
CA ALA A 77 6.33 -1.19 14.34
C ALA A 77 5.28 -0.46 13.51
N VAL A 78 5.22 0.86 13.70
CA VAL A 78 4.44 1.72 12.82
C VAL A 78 5.20 1.86 11.50
N CYS A 79 4.47 1.71 10.38
CA CYS A 79 5.05 1.74 9.05
C CYS A 79 4.57 2.97 8.29
N TYR A 80 5.48 3.55 7.54
CA TYR A 80 5.28 4.77 6.76
C TYR A 80 5.41 4.46 5.28
N GLY A 81 4.98 5.39 4.45
CA GLY A 81 5.18 5.26 3.02
C GLY A 81 6.66 5.26 2.65
N GLY A 82 7.08 4.24 1.96
CA GLY A 82 8.44 4.13 1.43
C GLY A 82 8.45 4.25 -0.08
N ALA A 83 9.64 4.18 -0.65
CA ALA A 83 9.82 4.27 -2.09
C ALA A 83 9.16 3.08 -2.80
N SER A 84 8.74 3.29 -4.05
CA SER A 84 8.21 2.24 -4.93
C SER A 84 7.00 1.50 -4.37
N GLY A 85 6.16 2.20 -3.62
CA GLY A 85 4.95 1.61 -3.05
C GLY A 85 5.19 0.67 -1.87
N LYS A 86 6.40 0.61 -1.36
CA LYS A 86 6.77 -0.25 -0.24
C LYS A 86 6.56 0.47 1.08
N LEU A 87 6.63 -0.27 2.18
CA LEU A 87 6.56 0.29 3.53
C LEU A 87 7.96 0.49 4.09
N SER A 88 8.10 1.57 4.85
CA SER A 88 9.34 1.91 5.56
C SER A 88 9.07 2.00 7.06
N PRO A 89 9.99 1.55 7.92
CA PRO A 89 9.88 1.79 9.35
C PRO A 89 10.29 3.20 9.75
N THR A 90 10.82 3.99 8.81
CA THR A 90 11.40 5.29 9.09
C THR A 90 10.43 6.41 8.77
N SER A 91 10.19 7.28 9.74
CA SER A 91 9.43 8.51 9.54
C SER A 91 10.33 9.56 8.91
N VAL A 92 9.87 10.18 7.83
CA VAL A 92 10.50 11.38 7.26
C VAL A 92 9.41 12.45 7.15
N SER A 93 9.82 13.71 6.99
CA SER A 93 8.91 14.85 7.10
C SER A 93 7.73 14.82 6.13
N SER A 94 7.86 14.11 5.03
CA SER A 94 6.84 14.11 3.96
C SER A 94 6.01 12.85 3.88
N ASN A 95 6.30 11.83 4.69
CA ASN A 95 5.53 10.60 4.61
C ASN A 95 4.55 10.50 5.78
N THR A 96 3.55 9.65 5.59
CA THR A 96 2.46 9.47 6.54
C THR A 96 2.47 8.04 7.06
N ALA A 97 2.23 7.87 8.36
CA ALA A 97 2.01 6.57 8.94
C ALA A 97 0.76 5.95 8.31
N SER A 98 0.87 4.75 7.79
CA SER A 98 -0.22 4.10 7.05
C SER A 98 -0.62 2.77 7.67
N PHE A 99 0.32 2.05 8.24
CA PHE A 99 0.09 0.68 8.72
C PHE A 99 0.90 0.40 9.97
N ARG A 100 0.53 -0.67 10.65
CA ARG A 100 1.32 -1.25 11.74
C ARG A 100 1.63 -2.69 11.37
N ALA A 101 2.88 -3.09 11.49
CA ALA A 101 3.30 -4.43 11.13
C ALA A 101 2.82 -5.45 12.15
N ILE A 102 2.23 -6.54 11.66
CA ILE A 102 1.89 -7.70 12.49
C ILE A 102 3.06 -8.67 12.48
N GLU A 103 3.73 -8.78 11.34
CA GLU A 103 4.90 -9.64 11.16
C GLU A 103 6.14 -8.78 10.96
N ALA A 104 7.30 -9.37 11.25
CA ALA A 104 8.58 -8.73 10.96
C ALA A 104 8.96 -8.94 9.49
N ALA A 105 9.62 -7.94 8.90
CA ALA A 105 10.33 -8.10 7.64
C ALA A 105 11.81 -8.18 7.92
N THR A 106 12.53 -9.04 7.20
CA THR A 106 13.97 -9.19 7.38
C THR A 106 14.79 -8.48 6.32
N ALA A 107 14.19 -8.23 5.15
CA ALA A 107 14.90 -7.64 4.02
C ALA A 107 13.95 -6.88 3.10
N ASP A 108 14.54 -6.04 2.25
CA ASP A 108 13.81 -5.37 1.17
C ASP A 108 13.13 -6.41 0.28
N GLY A 109 11.88 -6.17 -0.03
CA GLY A 109 11.09 -7.05 -0.87
C GLY A 109 10.26 -8.08 -0.11
N ASP A 110 10.41 -8.20 1.19
CA ASP A 110 9.57 -9.11 1.97
C ASP A 110 8.12 -8.64 1.97
N LEU A 111 7.22 -9.59 1.78
CA LEU A 111 5.78 -9.33 1.84
C LEU A 111 5.32 -9.69 3.25
N ILE A 112 4.78 -8.72 3.99
CA ILE A 112 4.39 -8.91 5.39
C ILE A 112 2.94 -8.54 5.62
N GLU A 113 2.35 -9.16 6.64
CA GLU A 113 1.00 -8.85 7.06
C GLU A 113 0.99 -7.62 7.96
N VAL A 114 0.09 -6.68 7.66
CA VAL A 114 -0.02 -5.42 8.37
C VAL A 114 -1.49 -5.07 8.59
N ILE A 115 -1.74 -4.17 9.53
CA ILE A 115 -3.07 -3.59 9.73
C ILE A 115 -3.03 -2.11 9.38
N PRO A 116 -4.08 -1.56 8.73
CA PRO A 116 -4.13 -0.15 8.42
C PRO A 116 -4.34 0.68 9.68
N LEU A 117 -3.73 1.87 9.71
CA LEU A 117 -3.98 2.86 10.74
C LEU A 117 -5.11 3.77 10.25
N LEU A 118 -6.10 3.97 11.09
CA LEU A 118 -7.22 4.85 10.76
C LEU A 118 -6.90 6.26 11.26
N PRO A 119 -7.43 7.30 10.56
CA PRO A 119 -7.27 8.68 11.03
C PRO A 119 -7.77 8.83 12.47
N GLY A 120 -6.97 9.49 13.30
CA GLY A 120 -7.32 9.72 14.68
C GLY A 120 -6.93 8.62 15.65
N ASN A 121 -6.29 7.57 15.18
CA ASN A 121 -5.84 6.48 16.03
C ASN A 121 -4.38 6.62 16.43
#